data_3881b2c55f977d00e0a032256d58ed7e
#
_entry.id   3881b2c55f977d00e0a032256d58ed7e
#
_cell.length_a   1.000
_cell.length_b   1.000
_cell.length_c   1.000
_cell.angle_alpha   90.00
_cell.angle_beta   90.00
_cell.angle_gamma   90.00
#
_symmetry.space_group_name_H-M   'P 1'
#
loop_
_entity.id
_entity.type
_entity.pdbx_description
1 polymer ?
#
loop_
_entity_poly.entity_id
_entity_poly.type
_entity_poly.pdbx_seq_one_letter_code
_entity_poly.pdbx_strand_id
1 'polypeptide(L)'
;MKKFLIGTTLLLIPSFLGAIAEETSRYYLSIGGGIALPNDIDGDSNLGGTNYDHKFSTNLSDNYAVGLGYKLKDWRLEFNYSTGKVQTDKITSNVRSSIVPNLKRDVNSYMAYGYKDFNGESKVTPYFGAGIGIATISTEDQKISVVNAFHYTHAGDDATVLSYGLKAGIDYEIVDNTSIFTEGTYQNFGSYKAEKSGARTVNYDASSQFTILTGIKFNF
;
A
#
# COMPACT_ATOMS: atom_id res chain seq x y z
N MET A 1 -8.23 -0.54 26.39
CA MET A 1 -9.29 0.14 25.60
C MET A 1 -8.99 1.63 25.58
N LYS A 2 -8.34 2.13 24.55
CA LYS A 2 -8.25 3.59 24.28
C LYS A 2 -8.71 3.78 22.85
N LYS A 3 -9.95 4.21 22.67
CA LYS A 3 -10.52 4.61 21.40
C LYS A 3 -9.85 5.94 21.00
N PHE A 4 -9.00 5.94 20.01
CA PHE A 4 -8.55 7.18 19.37
C PHE A 4 -9.63 7.62 18.39
N LEU A 5 -10.28 8.72 18.74
CA LEU A 5 -11.23 9.42 17.90
C LEU A 5 -10.43 10.16 16.81
N ILE A 6 -10.32 9.60 15.62
CA ILE A 6 -9.93 10.36 14.42
C ILE A 6 -11.24 10.81 13.78
N GLY A 7 -11.74 11.88 14.28
CA GLY A 7 -12.91 12.53 13.75
C GLY A 7 -12.57 13.98 13.37
N THR A 8 -12.83 14.31 12.11
CA THR A 8 -13.17 15.64 11.65
C THR A 8 -12.08 16.71 11.58
N THR A 9 -11.20 16.63 10.56
CA THR A 9 -10.48 17.84 10.09
C THR A 9 -10.26 17.78 8.56
N LEU A 10 -11.29 17.49 7.78
CA LEU A 10 -11.19 17.44 6.30
C LEU A 10 -12.00 18.55 5.62
N LEU A 11 -12.33 19.66 6.30
CA LEU A 11 -13.26 20.68 5.78
C LEU A 11 -12.68 22.10 5.66
N LEU A 12 -11.34 22.27 5.73
CA LEU A 12 -10.73 23.62 5.62
C LEU A 12 -9.75 23.80 4.44
N ILE A 13 -9.67 22.83 3.52
CA ILE A 13 -8.76 22.91 2.36
C ILE A 13 -9.24 23.84 1.23
N PRO A 14 -10.55 24.09 0.99
CA PRO A 14 -10.95 24.95 -0.15
C PRO A 14 -10.61 26.42 -0.02
N SER A 15 -10.43 26.94 1.18
CA SER A 15 -10.23 28.38 1.40
C SER A 15 -8.78 28.86 1.24
N PHE A 16 -7.81 27.95 1.22
CA PHE A 16 -6.39 28.28 1.01
C PHE A 16 -5.97 28.20 -0.47
N LEU A 17 -6.75 27.55 -1.31
CA LEU A 17 -6.46 27.32 -2.73
C LEU A 17 -6.68 28.57 -3.61
N GLY A 18 -7.38 29.59 -3.12
CA GLY A 18 -7.73 30.77 -3.91
C GLY A 18 -6.74 31.93 -3.88
N ALA A 19 -5.65 31.87 -3.12
CA ALA A 19 -4.78 33.02 -2.86
C ALA A 19 -3.36 32.93 -3.48
N ILE A 20 -3.02 31.91 -4.25
CA ILE A 20 -1.68 31.72 -4.85
C ILE A 20 -1.78 31.44 -6.37
N ALA A 21 -2.66 32.13 -7.06
CA ALA A 21 -2.85 31.96 -8.48
C ALA A 21 -2.15 33.08 -9.29
N GLU A 22 -0.82 33.15 -9.23
CA GLU A 22 -0.07 33.96 -10.23
C GLU A 22 1.42 33.60 -10.36
N GLU A 23 1.78 32.32 -10.46
CA GLU A 23 3.02 31.84 -11.04
C GLU A 23 2.93 30.32 -11.14
N THR A 24 2.99 29.78 -12.37
CA THR A 24 3.03 28.34 -12.70
C THR A 24 2.83 27.41 -11.51
N SER A 25 1.61 26.89 -11.33
CA SER A 25 1.20 26.02 -10.22
C SER A 25 2.26 24.94 -9.94
N ARG A 26 3.02 25.11 -8.87
CA ARG A 26 4.12 24.22 -8.54
C ARG A 26 3.72 23.08 -7.63
N TYR A 27 2.62 23.24 -6.90
CA TYR A 27 2.09 22.20 -6.02
C TYR A 27 0.94 21.44 -6.70
N TYR A 28 0.78 20.19 -6.31
CA TYR A 28 -0.38 19.42 -6.75
C TYR A 28 -0.86 18.46 -5.65
N LEU A 29 -2.16 18.18 -5.70
CA LEU A 29 -2.82 17.13 -4.92
C LEU A 29 -3.30 16.06 -5.90
N SER A 30 -3.02 14.78 -5.60
CA SER A 30 -3.53 13.63 -6.34
C SER A 30 -4.41 12.77 -5.45
N ILE A 31 -5.52 12.27 -6.00
CA ILE A 31 -6.39 11.31 -5.34
C ILE A 31 -6.72 10.21 -6.36
N GLY A 32 -6.51 8.97 -5.98
CA GLY A 32 -6.73 7.83 -6.87
C GLY A 32 -7.27 6.61 -6.16
N GLY A 33 -7.87 5.72 -6.95
CA GLY A 33 -8.32 4.41 -6.52
C GLY A 33 -8.06 3.38 -7.61
N GLY A 34 -7.96 2.13 -7.21
CA GLY A 34 -7.69 1.03 -8.13
C GLY A 34 -7.54 -0.30 -7.44
N ILE A 35 -6.78 -1.18 -8.07
CA ILE A 35 -6.61 -2.57 -7.62
C ILE A 35 -5.15 -2.87 -7.40
N ALA A 36 -4.88 -3.64 -6.36
CA ALA A 36 -3.58 -4.20 -6.07
C ALA A 36 -3.60 -5.72 -6.28
N LEU A 37 -2.51 -6.23 -6.84
CA LEU A 37 -2.19 -7.63 -7.03
C LEU A 37 -0.99 -7.97 -6.14
N PRO A 38 -1.22 -8.36 -4.89
CA PRO A 38 -0.14 -8.78 -4.02
C PRO A 38 0.41 -10.12 -4.51
N ASN A 39 1.73 -10.30 -4.42
CA ASN A 39 2.34 -11.61 -4.59
C ASN A 39 2.06 -12.49 -3.38
N ASP A 40 2.10 -13.80 -3.57
CA ASP A 40 2.08 -14.75 -2.46
C ASP A 40 3.21 -14.42 -1.47
N ILE A 41 2.92 -14.59 -0.18
CA ILE A 41 3.85 -14.28 0.90
C ILE A 41 4.38 -15.59 1.45
N ASP A 42 5.69 -15.74 1.46
CA ASP A 42 6.36 -16.86 2.13
C ASP A 42 6.69 -16.48 3.59
N GLY A 43 6.76 -17.48 4.44
CA GLY A 43 7.11 -17.28 5.84
C GLY A 43 7.40 -18.59 6.54
N ASP A 44 8.02 -18.51 7.71
CA ASP A 44 8.35 -19.67 8.52
C ASP A 44 7.90 -19.49 9.98
N SER A 45 7.66 -20.60 10.64
CA SER A 45 7.45 -20.64 12.08
C SER A 45 8.16 -21.83 12.72
N ASN A 46 8.61 -21.67 13.97
CA ASN A 46 9.19 -22.76 14.75
C ASN A 46 8.23 -23.23 15.84
N LEU A 47 8.06 -24.53 15.97
CA LEU A 47 7.30 -25.16 17.04
C LEU A 47 8.08 -26.38 17.59
N GLY A 48 8.52 -26.30 18.84
CA GLY A 48 9.20 -27.40 19.50
C GLY A 48 10.48 -27.88 18.81
N GLY A 49 11.22 -26.95 18.17
CA GLY A 49 12.43 -27.24 17.41
C GLY A 49 12.21 -27.70 15.96
N THR A 50 10.96 -27.75 15.49
CA THR A 50 10.62 -28.08 14.10
C THR A 50 10.24 -26.82 13.36
N ASN A 51 10.87 -26.57 12.19
CA ASN A 51 10.53 -25.48 11.31
C ASN A 51 9.40 -25.89 10.35
N TYR A 52 8.46 -24.97 10.19
CA TYR A 52 7.32 -25.09 9.29
C TYR A 52 7.36 -23.94 8.29
N ASP A 53 7.48 -24.27 7.02
CA ASP A 53 7.38 -23.30 5.93
C ASP A 53 5.91 -23.07 5.59
N HIS A 54 5.54 -21.82 5.39
CA HIS A 54 4.19 -21.40 5.05
C HIS A 54 4.19 -20.58 3.78
N LYS A 55 3.20 -20.82 2.93
CA LYS A 55 2.89 -19.98 1.79
C LYS A 55 1.47 -19.45 1.92
N PHE A 56 1.35 -18.13 1.93
CA PHE A 56 0.09 -17.40 2.03
C PHE A 56 -0.31 -16.93 0.63
N SER A 57 -1.32 -17.57 0.04
CA SER A 57 -1.84 -17.15 -1.27
C SER A 57 -2.80 -15.98 -1.10
N THR A 58 -2.54 -14.91 -1.83
CA THR A 58 -3.23 -13.63 -1.71
C THR A 58 -4.14 -13.37 -2.90
N ASN A 59 -5.20 -12.58 -2.67
CA ASN A 59 -6.15 -12.17 -3.70
C ASN A 59 -5.99 -10.71 -4.08
N LEU A 60 -6.61 -10.38 -5.21
CA LEU A 60 -6.85 -9.02 -5.66
C LEU A 60 -7.50 -8.18 -4.55
N SER A 61 -7.04 -6.97 -4.36
CA SER A 61 -7.54 -6.06 -3.33
C SER A 61 -7.74 -4.65 -3.85
N ASP A 62 -8.65 -3.92 -3.22
CA ASP A 62 -8.79 -2.48 -3.49
C ASP A 62 -7.60 -1.71 -2.91
N ASN A 63 -7.21 -0.63 -3.61
CA ASN A 63 -6.18 0.27 -3.16
C ASN A 63 -6.59 1.72 -3.44
N TYR A 64 -6.35 2.60 -2.47
CA TYR A 64 -6.64 4.04 -2.56
C TYR A 64 -5.38 4.81 -2.19
N ALA A 65 -5.17 5.94 -2.86
CA ALA A 65 -4.00 6.76 -2.61
C ALA A 65 -4.33 8.25 -2.64
N VAL A 66 -3.59 9.00 -1.82
CA VAL A 66 -3.56 10.47 -1.83
C VAL A 66 -2.12 10.91 -1.87
N GLY A 67 -1.78 11.83 -2.77
CA GLY A 67 -0.44 12.38 -2.93
C GLY A 67 -0.44 13.91 -2.86
N LEU A 68 0.56 14.46 -2.20
CA LEU A 68 0.88 15.89 -2.22
C LEU A 68 2.26 16.04 -2.83
N GLY A 69 2.36 16.80 -3.93
CA GLY A 69 3.61 16.90 -4.66
C GLY A 69 4.00 18.32 -5.02
N TYR A 70 5.26 18.45 -5.42
CA TYR A 70 5.89 19.69 -5.87
C TYR A 70 6.60 19.47 -7.22
N LYS A 71 6.35 20.34 -8.20
CA LYS A 71 6.92 20.29 -9.55
C LYS A 71 8.19 21.14 -9.64
N LEU A 72 9.23 20.56 -10.24
CA LEU A 72 10.53 21.18 -10.53
C LEU A 72 10.83 20.98 -12.02
N LYS A 73 10.24 21.77 -12.89
CA LYS A 73 10.28 21.57 -14.36
C LYS A 73 9.78 20.19 -14.75
N ASP A 74 10.69 19.31 -15.19
CA ASP A 74 10.42 17.95 -15.60
C ASP A 74 10.54 16.94 -14.45
N TRP A 75 10.78 17.38 -13.23
CA TRP A 75 10.87 16.55 -12.06
C TRP A 75 9.73 16.86 -11.10
N ARG A 76 9.31 15.85 -10.34
CA ARG A 76 8.36 16.01 -9.24
C ARG A 76 8.86 15.31 -7.99
N LEU A 77 8.54 15.88 -6.84
CA LEU A 77 8.63 15.20 -5.54
C LEU A 77 7.23 15.06 -5.01
N GLU A 78 6.88 13.89 -4.51
CA GLU A 78 5.55 13.60 -3.96
C GLU A 78 5.66 12.84 -2.66
N PHE A 79 4.94 13.29 -1.66
CA PHE A 79 4.59 12.47 -0.50
C PHE A 79 3.27 11.78 -0.78
N ASN A 80 3.23 10.46 -0.68
CA ASN A 80 2.09 9.62 -1.03
C ASN A 80 1.68 8.76 0.15
N TYR A 81 0.42 8.80 0.50
CA TYR A 81 -0.23 7.85 1.40
C TYR A 81 -1.10 6.91 0.59
N SER A 82 -0.97 5.61 0.81
CA SER A 82 -1.87 4.63 0.22
C SER A 82 -2.36 3.62 1.25
N THR A 83 -3.58 3.15 1.04
CA THR A 83 -4.22 2.15 1.89
C THR A 83 -4.92 1.09 1.06
N GLY A 84 -4.84 -0.16 1.50
CA GLY A 84 -5.49 -1.29 0.85
C GLY A 84 -5.68 -2.44 1.81
N LYS A 85 -6.58 -3.38 1.44
CA LYS A 85 -6.87 -4.59 2.22
C LYS A 85 -6.45 -5.80 1.41
N VAL A 86 -5.48 -6.55 1.93
CA VAL A 86 -5.04 -7.82 1.33
C VAL A 86 -5.78 -8.97 1.98
N GLN A 87 -6.40 -9.82 1.17
CA GLN A 87 -7.06 -11.04 1.65
C GLN A 87 -6.21 -12.26 1.31
N THR A 88 -6.05 -13.15 2.29
CA THR A 88 -5.39 -14.46 2.12
C THR A 88 -6.45 -15.55 2.17
N ASP A 89 -6.55 -16.35 1.12
CA ASP A 89 -7.57 -17.41 1.02
C ASP A 89 -7.02 -18.76 1.42
N LYS A 90 -5.71 -18.98 1.25
CA LYS A 90 -5.10 -20.28 1.46
C LYS A 90 -3.74 -20.15 2.10
N ILE A 91 -3.52 -20.99 3.13
CA ILE A 91 -2.20 -21.22 3.70
C ILE A 91 -1.78 -22.64 3.35
N THR A 92 -0.66 -22.77 2.67
CA THR A 92 -0.03 -24.04 2.37
C THR A 92 1.21 -24.20 3.25
N SER A 93 1.32 -25.31 3.95
CA SER A 93 2.50 -25.65 4.74
C SER A 93 3.12 -26.93 4.18
N ASN A 94 4.43 -27.12 4.41
CA ASN A 94 5.15 -28.37 4.09
C ASN A 94 4.53 -29.62 4.73
N VAL A 95 3.68 -29.47 5.74
CA VAL A 95 3.03 -30.59 6.45
C VAL A 95 1.55 -30.74 6.08
N ARG A 96 0.82 -29.65 5.83
CA ARG A 96 -0.61 -29.68 5.46
C ARG A 96 -1.03 -28.40 4.75
N SER A 97 -1.96 -28.54 3.79
CA SER A 97 -2.69 -27.42 3.23
C SER A 97 -3.92 -27.14 4.07
N SER A 98 -4.11 -25.91 4.51
CA SER A 98 -5.28 -25.48 5.25
C SER A 98 -5.96 -24.34 4.51
N ILE A 99 -7.28 -24.43 4.34
CA ILE A 99 -8.08 -23.31 3.87
C ILE A 99 -8.32 -22.42 5.09
N VAL A 100 -7.87 -21.19 5.03
CA VAL A 100 -8.13 -20.20 6.08
C VAL A 100 -9.13 -19.21 5.53
N PRO A 101 -10.38 -19.22 6.02
CA PRO A 101 -11.34 -18.25 5.53
C PRO A 101 -10.94 -16.84 6.00
N ASN A 102 -10.66 -15.96 5.03
CA ASN A 102 -10.60 -14.51 5.21
C ASN A 102 -9.56 -13.96 6.19
N LEU A 103 -8.29 -14.32 6.05
CA LEU A 103 -7.23 -13.54 6.71
C LEU A 103 -7.10 -12.17 6.02
N LYS A 104 -7.56 -11.14 6.69
CA LYS A 104 -7.47 -9.76 6.22
C LYS A 104 -6.26 -9.09 6.82
N ARG A 105 -5.53 -8.37 5.98
CA ARG A 105 -4.41 -7.50 6.38
C ARG A 105 -4.69 -6.12 5.84
N ASP A 106 -4.65 -5.11 6.70
CA ASP A 106 -4.68 -3.72 6.29
C ASP A 106 -3.23 -3.27 6.04
N VAL A 107 -2.97 -2.72 4.87
CA VAL A 107 -1.65 -2.21 4.48
C VAL A 107 -1.77 -0.71 4.27
N ASN A 108 -1.04 0.05 5.09
CA ASN A 108 -0.96 1.51 4.98
C ASN A 108 0.47 1.89 4.65
N SER A 109 0.69 2.60 3.55
CA SER A 109 2.03 2.99 3.09
C SER A 109 2.19 4.50 3.08
N TYR A 110 3.35 4.96 3.54
CA TYR A 110 3.78 6.35 3.56
C TYR A 110 5.08 6.45 2.79
N MET A 111 5.02 6.98 1.57
CA MET A 111 6.12 6.96 0.62
C MET A 111 6.51 8.36 0.16
N ALA A 112 7.80 8.58 -0.05
CA ALA A 112 8.32 9.73 -0.78
C ALA A 112 8.81 9.26 -2.14
N TYR A 113 8.26 9.86 -3.21
CA TYR A 113 8.59 9.55 -4.60
C TYR A 113 9.26 10.73 -5.29
N GLY A 114 10.28 10.44 -6.11
CA GLY A 114 10.79 11.33 -7.12
C GLY A 114 10.35 10.85 -8.50
N TYR A 115 9.85 11.75 -9.34
CA TYR A 115 9.41 11.42 -10.70
C TYR A 115 10.17 12.23 -11.73
N LYS A 116 10.33 11.65 -12.92
CA LYS A 116 10.70 12.33 -14.16
C LYS A 116 9.49 12.35 -15.07
N ASP A 117 9.05 13.53 -15.46
CA ASP A 117 8.01 13.76 -16.46
C ASP A 117 8.64 13.89 -17.84
N PHE A 118 8.02 13.28 -18.83
CA PHE A 118 8.40 13.36 -20.24
C PHE A 118 7.44 14.31 -20.96
N ASN A 119 7.62 15.60 -20.68
CA ASN A 119 6.79 16.66 -21.25
C ASN A 119 6.97 16.77 -22.76
N GLY A 120 5.86 16.90 -23.48
CA GLY A 120 5.80 17.14 -24.90
C GLY A 120 4.76 18.23 -25.22
N GLU A 121 4.47 18.44 -26.49
CA GLU A 121 3.43 19.39 -26.95
C GLU A 121 2.01 18.81 -26.81
N SER A 122 1.88 17.58 -26.34
CA SER A 122 0.59 16.90 -26.19
C SER A 122 0.02 17.10 -24.79
N LYS A 123 -1.31 16.89 -24.66
CA LYS A 123 -2.00 16.85 -23.35
C LYS A 123 -1.65 15.61 -22.52
N VAL A 124 -0.88 14.68 -23.08
CA VAL A 124 -0.45 13.45 -22.42
C VAL A 124 0.98 13.62 -21.96
N THR A 125 1.21 13.43 -20.66
CA THR A 125 2.54 13.47 -20.05
C THR A 125 2.85 12.11 -19.44
N PRO A 126 3.64 11.25 -20.11
CA PRO A 126 4.18 10.06 -19.50
C PRO A 126 5.15 10.40 -18.37
N TYR A 127 5.25 9.54 -17.38
CA TYR A 127 6.19 9.71 -16.28
C TYR A 127 6.69 8.38 -15.73
N PHE A 128 7.82 8.44 -15.06
CA PHE A 128 8.41 7.36 -14.29
C PHE A 128 8.90 7.88 -12.96
N GLY A 129 8.74 7.10 -11.90
CA GLY A 129 9.15 7.48 -10.54
C GLY A 129 9.72 6.32 -9.74
N ALA A 130 10.51 6.68 -8.74
CA ALA A 130 11.01 5.77 -7.73
C ALA A 130 10.85 6.39 -6.36
N GLY A 131 10.60 5.57 -5.36
CA GLY A 131 10.34 6.06 -4.00
C GLY A 131 10.74 5.09 -2.91
N ILE A 132 10.84 5.65 -1.72
CA ILE A 132 11.16 4.94 -0.48
C ILE A 132 10.25 5.45 0.64
N GLY A 133 9.96 4.59 1.60
CA GLY A 133 9.13 4.95 2.74
C GLY A 133 8.95 3.81 3.71
N ILE A 134 7.85 3.85 4.42
CA ILE A 134 7.46 2.81 5.37
C ILE A 134 6.05 2.31 5.05
N ALA A 135 5.78 1.06 5.37
CA ALA A 135 4.44 0.50 5.35
C ALA A 135 4.11 -0.11 6.71
N THR A 136 2.89 0.15 7.19
CA THR A 136 2.33 -0.52 8.37
C THR A 136 1.39 -1.61 7.88
N ILE A 137 1.64 -2.84 8.33
CA ILE A 137 0.87 -4.02 8.00
C ILE A 137 0.17 -4.47 9.27
N SER A 138 -1.16 -4.31 9.32
CA SER A 138 -1.99 -4.70 10.47
C SER A 138 -2.73 -5.99 10.14
N THR A 139 -2.54 -7.02 10.96
CA THR A 139 -3.20 -8.31 10.83
C THR A 139 -4.15 -8.54 12.00
N GLU A 140 -5.40 -8.91 11.72
CA GLU A 140 -6.36 -9.23 12.78
C GLU A 140 -6.10 -10.61 13.40
N ASP A 141 -6.43 -10.78 14.69
CA ASP A 141 -6.40 -12.10 15.37
C ASP A 141 -7.35 -13.08 14.67
N GLN A 142 -6.85 -14.25 14.31
CA GLN A 142 -7.68 -15.27 13.67
C GLN A 142 -7.61 -16.62 14.37
N LYS A 143 -8.78 -17.19 14.59
CA LYS A 143 -8.92 -18.56 15.08
C LYS A 143 -8.89 -19.52 13.89
N ILE A 144 -7.84 -20.28 13.76
CA ILE A 144 -7.69 -21.30 12.75
C ILE A 144 -8.23 -22.62 13.31
N SER A 145 -9.31 -23.11 12.71
CA SER A 145 -9.90 -24.40 13.04
C SER A 145 -9.45 -25.42 12.00
N VAL A 146 -8.58 -26.35 12.39
CA VAL A 146 -8.22 -27.49 11.54
C VAL A 146 -9.24 -28.60 11.80
N VAL A 147 -9.90 -29.09 10.76
CA VAL A 147 -10.86 -30.20 10.85
C VAL A 147 -10.16 -31.41 11.49
N ASN A 148 -10.67 -31.87 12.64
CA ASN A 148 -10.20 -33.02 13.45
C ASN A 148 -8.84 -32.88 14.15
N ALA A 149 -8.27 -31.65 14.31
CA ALA A 149 -7.09 -31.46 15.16
C ALA A 149 -6.95 -30.00 15.56
N PHE A 150 -6.62 -29.77 16.81
CA PHE A 150 -6.16 -28.53 17.43
C PHE A 150 -6.64 -27.18 16.85
N HIS A 151 -7.35 -26.44 17.69
CA HIS A 151 -7.59 -25.00 17.47
C HIS A 151 -6.34 -24.23 17.91
N TYR A 152 -5.80 -23.37 17.05
CA TYR A 152 -4.79 -22.41 17.46
C TYR A 152 -5.16 -21.01 16.97
N THR A 153 -4.79 -20.02 17.76
CA THR A 153 -5.00 -18.62 17.37
C THR A 153 -3.74 -18.14 16.66
N HIS A 154 -3.90 -17.68 15.44
CA HIS A 154 -2.88 -16.87 14.77
C HIS A 154 -2.99 -15.47 15.36
N ALA A 155 -1.93 -15.00 15.99
CA ALA A 155 -1.93 -13.69 16.58
C ALA A 155 -1.92 -12.63 15.49
N GLY A 156 -2.84 -11.70 15.58
CA GLY A 156 -2.72 -10.45 14.86
C GLY A 156 -1.61 -9.60 15.46
N ASP A 157 -0.86 -8.94 14.63
CA ASP A 157 0.20 -8.00 15.03
C ASP A 157 0.29 -6.86 14.03
N ASP A 158 0.77 -5.71 14.52
CA ASP A 158 1.06 -4.54 13.70
C ASP A 158 2.56 -4.47 13.46
N ALA A 159 2.98 -4.54 12.21
CA ALA A 159 4.36 -4.43 11.83
C ALA A 159 4.59 -3.19 10.97
N THR A 160 5.68 -2.46 11.24
CA THR A 160 6.14 -1.37 10.37
C THR A 160 7.42 -1.80 9.67
N VAL A 161 7.40 -1.75 8.34
CA VAL A 161 8.51 -2.22 7.50
C VAL A 161 9.00 -1.11 6.58
N LEU A 162 10.28 -1.18 6.20
CA LEU A 162 10.81 -0.36 5.11
C LEU A 162 10.14 -0.79 3.80
N SER A 163 9.81 0.19 2.97
CA SER A 163 9.20 -0.05 1.67
C SER A 163 9.89 0.78 0.60
N TYR A 164 10.01 0.22 -0.62
CA TYR A 164 10.46 0.95 -1.80
C TYR A 164 9.57 0.59 -2.99
N GLY A 165 9.46 1.53 -3.94
CA GLY A 165 8.56 1.34 -5.07
C GLY A 165 9.03 2.03 -6.34
N LEU A 166 8.57 1.49 -7.45
CA LEU A 166 8.71 2.06 -8.79
C LEU A 166 7.32 2.35 -9.32
N LYS A 167 7.16 3.49 -9.97
CA LYS A 167 5.91 3.93 -10.56
C LYS A 167 6.12 4.31 -12.01
N ALA A 168 5.15 3.97 -12.86
CA ALA A 168 5.10 4.45 -14.24
C ALA A 168 3.65 4.77 -14.59
N GLY A 169 3.43 5.88 -15.28
CA GLY A 169 2.07 6.31 -15.59
C GLY A 169 2.01 7.38 -16.65
N ILE A 170 0.79 7.81 -16.88
CA ILE A 170 0.45 8.92 -17.77
C ILE A 170 -0.49 9.88 -17.07
N ASP A 171 -0.24 11.17 -17.23
CA ASP A 171 -1.18 12.25 -16.92
C ASP A 171 -1.84 12.70 -18.22
N TYR A 172 -3.16 12.90 -18.21
CA TYR A 172 -3.92 13.50 -19.30
C TYR A 172 -4.58 14.78 -18.82
N GLU A 173 -4.16 15.90 -19.33
CA GLU A 173 -4.72 17.21 -19.00
C GLU A 173 -6.12 17.37 -19.60
N ILE A 174 -7.14 17.53 -18.73
CA ILE A 174 -8.54 17.69 -19.13
C ILE A 174 -8.85 19.17 -19.31
N VAL A 175 -8.53 19.97 -18.30
CA VAL A 175 -8.64 21.42 -18.25
C VAL A 175 -7.42 21.98 -17.55
N ASP A 176 -7.22 23.29 -17.64
CA ASP A 176 -6.13 23.94 -16.93
C ASP A 176 -6.08 23.52 -15.46
N ASN A 177 -4.91 23.19 -14.98
CA ASN A 177 -4.67 22.77 -13.61
C ASN A 177 -5.31 21.44 -13.17
N THR A 178 -5.96 20.67 -14.06
CA THR A 178 -6.58 19.40 -13.70
C THR A 178 -6.26 18.32 -14.71
N SER A 179 -5.74 17.19 -14.22
CA SER A 179 -5.42 16.03 -15.04
C SER A 179 -6.07 14.77 -14.48
N ILE A 180 -6.42 13.83 -15.35
CA ILE A 180 -6.63 12.42 -14.98
C ILE A 180 -5.29 11.72 -15.09
N PHE A 181 -4.98 10.85 -14.16
CA PHE A 181 -3.80 9.99 -14.26
C PHE A 181 -4.17 8.50 -14.22
N THR A 182 -3.35 7.69 -14.86
CA THR A 182 -3.33 6.24 -14.69
C THR A 182 -1.89 5.81 -14.43
N GLU A 183 -1.70 5.01 -13.38
CA GLU A 183 -0.38 4.67 -12.85
C GLU A 183 -0.30 3.19 -12.49
N GLY A 184 0.78 2.54 -12.91
CA GLY A 184 1.21 1.24 -12.41
C GLY A 184 2.29 1.44 -11.34
N THR A 185 2.14 0.79 -10.20
CA THR A 185 3.11 0.82 -9.09
C THR A 185 3.57 -0.59 -8.78
N TYR A 186 4.88 -0.84 -8.79
CA TYR A 186 5.48 -2.00 -8.16
C TYR A 186 6.07 -1.58 -6.83
N GLN A 187 5.60 -2.19 -5.74
CA GLN A 187 6.03 -1.86 -4.38
C GLN A 187 6.52 -3.12 -3.66
N ASN A 188 7.66 -3.02 -3.00
CA ASN A 188 8.23 -4.06 -2.16
C ASN A 188 8.12 -3.66 -0.70
N PHE A 189 7.82 -4.63 0.16
CA PHE A 189 7.72 -4.52 1.61
C PHE A 189 8.80 -5.38 2.23
N GLY A 190 9.55 -4.83 3.17
CA GLY A 190 10.57 -5.57 3.93
C GLY A 190 9.99 -6.74 4.72
N SER A 191 10.84 -7.69 5.10
CA SER A 191 10.48 -8.78 6.00
C SER A 191 10.13 -8.28 7.40
N TYR A 192 9.26 -9.00 8.09
CA TYR A 192 8.88 -8.68 9.46
C TYR A 192 8.56 -9.94 10.28
N LYS A 193 8.54 -9.76 11.60
CA LYS A 193 8.12 -10.80 12.55
C LYS A 193 6.81 -10.39 13.19
N ALA A 194 5.91 -11.35 13.33
CA ALA A 194 4.72 -11.22 14.17
C ALA A 194 4.93 -12.03 15.45
N GLU A 195 4.95 -11.35 16.58
CA GLU A 195 5.18 -11.95 17.89
C GLU A 195 4.03 -11.57 18.85
N LYS A 196 3.43 -12.55 19.49
CA LYS A 196 2.43 -12.32 20.54
C LYS A 196 2.60 -13.32 21.66
N SER A 197 2.50 -12.86 22.90
CA SER A 197 2.56 -13.73 24.08
C SER A 197 1.51 -14.83 24.03
N GLY A 198 1.94 -16.09 24.11
CA GLY A 198 1.07 -17.28 24.05
C GLY A 198 0.69 -17.74 22.64
N ALA A 199 1.20 -17.10 21.61
CA ALA A 199 0.99 -17.49 20.21
C ALA A 199 2.32 -17.85 19.53
N ARG A 200 2.23 -18.44 18.32
CA ARG A 200 3.41 -18.75 17.53
C ARG A 200 3.99 -17.48 16.89
N THR A 201 5.28 -17.29 17.04
CA THR A 201 6.03 -16.33 16.24
C THR A 201 6.07 -16.81 14.80
N VAL A 202 5.74 -15.90 13.88
CA VAL A 202 5.82 -16.14 12.44
C VAL A 202 6.76 -15.10 11.85
N ASN A 203 7.76 -15.55 11.11
CA ASN A 203 8.60 -14.69 10.31
C ASN A 203 7.98 -14.62 8.91
N TYR A 204 7.72 -13.43 8.43
CA TYR A 204 7.26 -13.17 7.06
C TYR A 204 8.42 -12.64 6.24
N ASP A 205 8.65 -13.26 5.09
CA ASP A 205 9.64 -12.80 4.14
C ASP A 205 9.22 -11.49 3.46
N ALA A 206 10.18 -10.84 2.80
CA ALA A 206 9.90 -9.66 2.00
C ALA A 206 8.87 -10.01 0.92
N SER A 207 7.87 -9.16 0.78
CA SER A 207 6.78 -9.36 -0.17
C SER A 207 6.68 -8.18 -1.12
N SER A 208 5.94 -8.35 -2.21
CA SER A 208 5.71 -7.27 -3.18
C SER A 208 4.28 -7.28 -3.68
N GLN A 209 3.86 -6.14 -4.21
CA GLN A 209 2.59 -6.00 -4.91
C GLN A 209 2.74 -5.15 -6.16
N PHE A 210 1.90 -5.42 -7.14
CA PHE A 210 1.68 -4.55 -8.28
C PHE A 210 0.30 -3.90 -8.14
N THR A 211 0.23 -2.57 -8.31
CA THR A 211 -1.01 -1.79 -8.18
C THR A 211 -1.27 -1.03 -9.45
N ILE A 212 -2.51 -0.98 -9.91
CA ILE A 212 -2.98 -0.11 -10.98
C ILE A 212 -3.96 0.87 -10.37
N LEU A 213 -3.65 2.16 -10.45
CA LEU A 213 -4.47 3.28 -9.95
C LEU A 213 -4.89 4.19 -11.09
N THR A 214 -6.11 4.73 -10.98
CA THR A 214 -6.57 5.86 -11.79
C THR A 214 -7.14 6.92 -10.85
N GLY A 215 -6.92 8.18 -11.18
CA GLY A 215 -7.34 9.27 -10.31
C GLY A 215 -7.29 10.63 -10.95
N ILE A 216 -7.44 11.65 -10.11
CA ILE A 216 -7.44 13.06 -10.50
C ILE A 216 -6.27 13.76 -9.80
N LYS A 217 -5.62 14.65 -10.51
CA LYS A 217 -4.55 15.51 -10.04
C LYS A 217 -4.92 16.97 -10.24
N PHE A 218 -4.84 17.75 -9.18
CA PHE A 218 -5.10 19.20 -9.18
C PHE A 218 -3.80 19.94 -8.91
N ASN A 219 -3.44 20.85 -9.80
CA ASN A 219 -2.27 21.73 -9.69
C ASN A 219 -2.69 23.09 -9.12
N PHE A 220 -1.90 23.69 -8.22
CA PHE A 220 -2.17 24.98 -7.58
C PHE A 220 -0.90 25.70 -7.15
#